data_6ea086fa441e15541600227998a95789
#
_entry.id   6ea086fa441e15541600227998a95789
#
_cell.length_a   1.000
_cell.length_b   1.000
_cell.length_c   1.000
_cell.angle_alpha   90.00
_cell.angle_beta   90.00
_cell.angle_gamma   90.00
#
_symmetry.space_group_name_H-M   'P 1'
#
loop_
_entity.id
_entity.type
_entity.pdbx_description
1 polymer ?
#
loop_
_entity_poly.entity_id
_entity_poly.type
_entity_poly.pdbx_seq_one_letter_code
_entity_poly.pdbx_strand_id
1 'polypeptide(L)'
;MTSLSQTGEKDEIDLRAGLTYATHDGVALLGDLYLPKGAGPFPVLVALHGGGWVQGARNAFQHWGPHLARHGYGLFAISYRLAKTGQKTFPHAVKDALAAIAFVRASAREYRLDGERVGLLGASAGANIAALAALGREAAIFAGGGAPEMHAPVKVLVGVYGVYDVLAMWQRYQEASPRENNIEKFIGAAPMENRQLYFDASPISYASIANNKIGVFLACGTEDDLVDRRTQTDAFLLALKQAGFFVRTCILAGAGHYWMNDPIDEPTSYPGFMAPRLLRFLAEKL
;
A
#
# COMPACT_ATOMS: atom_id res chain seq x y z
N MET A 1 -32.19 -19.77 -25.21
CA MET A 1 -31.02 -19.64 -24.32
C MET A 1 -30.24 -18.45 -24.79
N THR A 2 -30.49 -17.32 -24.18
CA THR A 2 -29.92 -16.01 -24.60
C THR A 2 -28.69 -15.77 -23.74
N SER A 3 -27.53 -15.74 -24.38
CA SER A 3 -26.26 -15.36 -23.81
C SER A 3 -26.33 -13.91 -23.32
N LEU A 4 -26.39 -13.69 -22.01
CA LEU A 4 -26.24 -12.37 -21.41
C LEU A 4 -24.79 -11.94 -21.57
N SER A 5 -24.58 -10.92 -22.36
CA SER A 5 -23.28 -10.34 -22.69
C SER A 5 -22.64 -9.70 -21.45
N GLN A 6 -21.49 -10.19 -21.04
CA GLN A 6 -20.58 -9.55 -20.07
C GLN A 6 -19.85 -8.30 -20.61
N THR A 7 -20.42 -7.63 -21.61
CA THR A 7 -19.76 -6.50 -22.30
C THR A 7 -20.05 -5.12 -21.70
N GLY A 8 -20.97 -4.99 -20.72
CA GLY A 8 -21.38 -3.68 -20.19
C GLY A 8 -20.46 -3.05 -19.12
N GLU A 9 -19.68 -3.84 -18.38
CA GLU A 9 -18.89 -3.32 -17.24
C GLU A 9 -17.51 -2.76 -17.59
N LYS A 10 -16.89 -3.22 -18.69
CA LYS A 10 -15.59 -2.73 -19.13
C LYS A 10 -15.61 -1.30 -19.68
N ASP A 11 -16.77 -0.79 -20.09
CA ASP A 11 -16.90 0.52 -20.70
C ASP A 11 -17.01 1.69 -19.71
N GLU A 12 -17.07 1.43 -18.41
CA GLU A 12 -17.28 2.48 -17.39
C GLU A 12 -16.00 3.14 -16.87
N ILE A 13 -14.83 2.60 -17.14
CA ILE A 13 -13.54 3.12 -16.69
C ILE A 13 -12.52 3.17 -17.83
N ASP A 14 -11.43 3.93 -17.61
CA ASP A 14 -10.26 3.97 -18.52
C ASP A 14 -9.08 3.25 -17.85
N LEU A 15 -8.61 2.14 -18.42
CA LEU A 15 -7.46 1.37 -17.92
C LEU A 15 -6.24 1.58 -18.81
N ARG A 16 -5.15 2.08 -18.21
CA ARG A 16 -3.81 2.18 -18.82
C ARG A 16 -2.90 1.14 -18.17
N ALA A 17 -2.77 0.00 -18.81
CA ALA A 17 -1.97 -1.11 -18.29
C ALA A 17 -0.51 -1.01 -18.69
N GLY A 18 0.39 -1.48 -17.81
CA GLY A 18 1.81 -1.64 -18.10
C GLY A 18 2.59 -0.34 -18.24
N LEU A 19 2.18 0.74 -17.58
CA LEU A 19 2.93 2.00 -17.59
C LEU A 19 4.27 1.83 -16.84
N THR A 20 5.37 2.17 -17.49
CA THR A 20 6.69 2.19 -16.85
C THR A 20 6.82 3.45 -15.99
N TYR A 21 6.90 3.30 -14.67
CA TYR A 21 7.04 4.42 -13.74
C TYR A 21 8.48 4.65 -13.26
N ALA A 22 9.33 3.63 -13.36
CA ALA A 22 10.75 3.71 -13.05
C ALA A 22 11.51 2.60 -13.80
N THR A 23 12.83 2.74 -13.89
CA THR A 23 13.72 1.71 -14.44
C THR A 23 14.94 1.58 -13.53
N HIS A 24 15.28 0.36 -13.14
CA HIS A 24 16.45 0.06 -12.34
C HIS A 24 17.26 -1.08 -13.00
N ASP A 25 18.54 -0.85 -13.24
CA ASP A 25 19.45 -1.81 -13.88
C ASP A 25 18.88 -2.40 -15.19
N GLY A 26 18.22 -1.55 -15.99
CA GLY A 26 17.58 -1.93 -17.24
C GLY A 26 16.22 -2.65 -17.09
N VAL A 27 15.75 -2.89 -15.87
CA VAL A 27 14.46 -3.54 -15.59
C VAL A 27 13.39 -2.47 -15.33
N ALA A 28 12.34 -2.47 -16.17
CA ALA A 28 11.21 -1.57 -16.01
C ALA A 28 10.32 -2.00 -14.84
N LEU A 29 9.97 -1.05 -13.98
CA LEU A 29 8.93 -1.19 -12.97
C LEU A 29 7.61 -0.69 -13.53
N LEU A 30 6.60 -1.55 -13.50
CA LEU A 30 5.33 -1.34 -14.18
C LEU A 30 4.19 -1.07 -13.22
N GLY A 31 3.25 -0.23 -13.66
CA GLY A 31 1.98 0.00 -12.99
C GLY A 31 0.80 -0.06 -13.95
N ASP A 32 -0.38 -0.37 -13.40
CA ASP A 32 -1.66 -0.32 -14.09
C ASP A 32 -2.49 0.81 -13.50
N LEU A 33 -2.89 1.77 -14.33
CA LEU A 33 -3.63 2.95 -13.90
C LEU A 33 -5.10 2.81 -14.29
N TYR A 34 -5.95 2.69 -13.28
CA TYR A 34 -7.40 2.71 -13.41
C TYR A 34 -7.90 4.13 -13.20
N LEU A 35 -8.65 4.65 -14.16
CA LEU A 35 -9.10 6.04 -14.18
C LEU A 35 -10.62 6.13 -14.28
N PRO A 36 -11.23 7.11 -13.58
CA PRO A 36 -12.61 7.50 -13.85
C PRO A 36 -12.77 8.01 -15.29
N LYS A 37 -13.96 7.87 -15.85
CA LYS A 37 -14.34 8.62 -17.05
C LYS A 37 -14.65 10.08 -16.69
N GLY A 38 -14.46 10.98 -17.64
CA GLY A 38 -14.74 12.41 -17.47
C GLY A 38 -13.48 13.28 -17.51
N ALA A 39 -13.68 14.55 -17.19
CA ALA A 39 -12.64 15.57 -17.40
C ALA A 39 -11.54 15.59 -16.31
N GLY A 40 -11.83 15.12 -15.10
CA GLY A 40 -10.90 15.24 -13.94
C GLY A 40 -10.77 16.71 -13.46
N PRO A 41 -9.69 17.07 -12.71
CA PRO A 41 -8.65 16.18 -12.24
C PRO A 41 -9.14 15.26 -11.09
N PHE A 42 -8.73 14.00 -11.13
CA PHE A 42 -9.15 12.99 -10.16
C PHE A 42 -8.10 12.79 -9.06
N PRO A 43 -8.50 12.69 -7.77
CA PRO A 43 -7.59 12.23 -6.73
C PRO A 43 -7.14 10.81 -7.03
N VAL A 44 -5.94 10.42 -6.59
CA VAL A 44 -5.35 9.14 -6.96
C VAL A 44 -4.69 8.44 -5.77
N LEU A 45 -4.84 7.12 -5.72
CA LEU A 45 -4.12 6.25 -4.80
C LEU A 45 -3.05 5.48 -5.56
N VAL A 46 -1.81 5.50 -5.08
CA VAL A 46 -0.78 4.53 -5.48
C VAL A 46 -0.95 3.29 -4.62
N ALA A 47 -1.15 2.13 -5.26
CA ALA A 47 -1.50 0.89 -4.59
C ALA A 47 -0.38 -0.14 -4.66
N LEU A 48 -0.01 -0.72 -3.50
CA LEU A 48 1.09 -1.65 -3.29
C LEU A 48 0.57 -3.00 -2.80
N HIS A 49 0.84 -4.05 -3.57
CA HIS A 49 0.37 -5.41 -3.28
C HIS A 49 1.09 -6.05 -2.08
N GLY A 50 0.44 -7.05 -1.47
CA GLY A 50 1.03 -7.94 -0.49
C GLY A 50 1.95 -8.99 -1.11
N GLY A 51 2.34 -9.98 -0.31
CA GLY A 51 3.16 -11.12 -0.75
C GLY A 51 4.49 -11.24 -0.02
N GLY A 52 4.59 -10.76 1.23
CA GLY A 52 5.75 -10.95 2.12
C GLY A 52 7.05 -10.38 1.54
N TRP A 53 6.97 -9.34 0.71
CA TRP A 53 8.08 -8.69 -0.01
C TRP A 53 8.79 -9.58 -1.04
N VAL A 54 8.42 -10.85 -1.21
CA VAL A 54 9.07 -11.84 -2.07
C VAL A 54 8.24 -12.26 -3.28
N GLN A 55 6.95 -11.95 -3.28
CA GLN A 55 6.01 -12.30 -4.35
C GLN A 55 4.90 -11.27 -4.48
N GLY A 56 4.02 -11.47 -5.48
CA GLY A 56 2.89 -10.59 -5.74
C GLY A 56 3.11 -9.72 -6.98
N ALA A 57 2.06 -9.06 -7.41
CA ALA A 57 2.07 -8.16 -8.55
C ALA A 57 0.87 -7.19 -8.49
N ARG A 58 0.90 -6.16 -9.33
CA ARG A 58 -0.11 -5.11 -9.43
C ARG A 58 -1.53 -5.59 -9.75
N ASN A 59 -1.69 -6.79 -10.35
CA ASN A 59 -3.01 -7.39 -10.61
C ASN A 59 -3.79 -7.78 -9.34
N ALA A 60 -3.16 -7.74 -8.16
CA ALA A 60 -3.86 -7.90 -6.87
C ALA A 60 -5.00 -6.87 -6.67
N PHE A 61 -4.96 -5.75 -7.40
CA PHE A 61 -5.97 -4.70 -7.31
C PHE A 61 -7.01 -4.73 -8.44
N GLN A 62 -7.16 -5.86 -9.14
CA GLN A 62 -8.09 -5.99 -10.28
C GLN A 62 -9.58 -5.73 -9.93
N HIS A 63 -9.97 -5.91 -8.67
CA HIS A 63 -11.30 -5.59 -8.17
C HIS A 63 -11.39 -4.15 -7.63
N TRP A 64 -10.35 -3.69 -6.93
CA TRP A 64 -10.30 -2.35 -6.34
C TRP A 64 -10.09 -1.24 -7.36
N GLY A 65 -9.31 -1.48 -8.40
CA GLY A 65 -9.07 -0.51 -9.47
C GLY A 65 -10.35 -0.02 -10.12
N PRO A 66 -11.17 -0.92 -10.71
CA PRO A 66 -12.45 -0.54 -11.29
C PRO A 66 -13.42 0.06 -10.27
N HIS A 67 -13.47 -0.51 -9.05
CA HIS A 67 -14.36 -0.01 -8.00
C HIS A 67 -14.06 1.46 -7.64
N LEU A 68 -12.81 1.78 -7.36
CA LEU A 68 -12.42 3.16 -7.02
C LEU A 68 -12.59 4.12 -8.20
N ALA A 69 -12.28 3.67 -9.43
CA ALA A 69 -12.47 4.47 -10.62
C ALA A 69 -13.95 4.85 -10.87
N ARG A 70 -14.90 3.92 -10.67
CA ARG A 70 -16.35 4.21 -10.74
C ARG A 70 -16.80 5.23 -9.69
N HIS A 71 -16.05 5.34 -8.57
CA HIS A 71 -16.35 6.28 -7.49
C HIS A 71 -15.53 7.58 -7.55
N GLY A 72 -14.88 7.87 -8.68
CA GLY A 72 -14.18 9.14 -8.91
C GLY A 72 -12.74 9.20 -8.45
N TYR A 73 -12.12 8.06 -8.10
CA TYR A 73 -10.72 7.99 -7.66
C TYR A 73 -9.87 7.24 -8.69
N GLY A 74 -8.74 7.80 -9.09
CA GLY A 74 -7.71 7.03 -9.79
C GLY A 74 -7.06 6.01 -8.87
N LEU A 75 -6.66 4.85 -9.41
CA LEU A 75 -5.81 3.89 -8.71
C LEU A 75 -4.64 3.51 -9.61
N PHE A 76 -3.41 3.77 -9.16
CA PHE A 76 -2.19 3.32 -9.80
C PHE A 76 -1.61 2.14 -9.05
N ALA A 77 -1.96 0.93 -9.48
CA ALA A 77 -1.48 -0.33 -8.91
C ALA A 77 -0.08 -0.63 -9.45
N ILE A 78 0.92 -0.73 -8.57
CA ILE A 78 2.32 -0.91 -8.97
C ILE A 78 2.87 -2.29 -8.62
N SER A 79 3.80 -2.77 -9.44
CA SER A 79 4.75 -3.83 -9.08
C SER A 79 6.04 -3.16 -8.62
N TYR A 80 6.58 -3.56 -7.48
CA TYR A 80 7.83 -3.07 -6.91
C TYR A 80 8.87 -4.19 -6.84
N ARG A 81 10.14 -3.87 -6.61
CA ARG A 81 11.22 -4.86 -6.52
C ARG A 81 10.97 -5.86 -5.38
N LEU A 82 11.02 -7.15 -5.72
CA LEU A 82 10.81 -8.26 -4.80
C LEU A 82 12.13 -8.86 -4.35
N ALA A 83 12.23 -9.16 -3.05
CA ALA A 83 13.40 -9.77 -2.45
C ALA A 83 13.54 -11.24 -2.85
N LYS A 84 14.77 -11.68 -2.99
CA LYS A 84 15.15 -13.09 -3.22
C LYS A 84 16.28 -13.44 -2.26
N THR A 85 16.54 -14.72 -2.12
CA THR A 85 17.71 -15.18 -1.35
C THR A 85 18.99 -14.52 -1.90
N GLY A 86 19.74 -13.83 -1.04
CA GLY A 86 20.94 -13.09 -1.41
C GLY A 86 20.70 -11.74 -2.13
N GLN A 87 19.45 -11.35 -2.37
CA GLN A 87 19.10 -10.08 -3.01
C GLN A 87 18.02 -9.36 -2.21
N LYS A 88 18.45 -8.58 -1.23
CA LYS A 88 17.56 -7.72 -0.43
C LYS A 88 16.95 -6.60 -1.23
N THR A 89 15.78 -6.10 -0.81
CA THR A 89 15.13 -4.97 -1.46
C THR A 89 14.81 -3.79 -0.53
N PHE A 90 15.04 -3.91 0.76
CA PHE A 90 15.02 -2.75 1.66
C PHE A 90 16.36 -1.98 1.53
N PRO A 91 16.37 -0.64 1.35
CA PRO A 91 15.20 0.27 1.30
C PRO A 91 14.62 0.48 -0.11
N HIS A 92 15.09 -0.25 -1.13
CA HIS A 92 14.75 -0.01 -2.54
C HIS A 92 13.26 -0.14 -2.87
N ALA A 93 12.55 -1.09 -2.26
CA ALA A 93 11.10 -1.23 -2.48
C ALA A 93 10.31 0.02 -1.99
N VAL A 94 10.78 0.70 -0.94
CA VAL A 94 10.19 1.98 -0.50
C VAL A 94 10.50 3.09 -1.51
N LYS A 95 11.72 3.12 -2.06
CA LYS A 95 12.11 4.06 -3.13
C LYS A 95 11.31 3.85 -4.40
N ASP A 96 10.89 2.62 -4.71
CA ASP A 96 9.99 2.32 -5.83
C ASP A 96 8.61 2.95 -5.61
N ALA A 97 8.07 2.88 -4.39
CA ALA A 97 6.82 3.56 -4.04
C ALA A 97 6.92 5.08 -4.15
N LEU A 98 8.04 5.67 -3.70
CA LEU A 98 8.31 7.11 -3.86
C LEU A 98 8.44 7.51 -5.33
N ALA A 99 9.09 6.69 -6.16
CA ALA A 99 9.16 6.91 -7.61
C ALA A 99 7.78 6.84 -8.28
N ALA A 100 6.90 5.94 -7.84
CA ALA A 100 5.53 5.86 -8.34
C ALA A 100 4.70 7.11 -7.97
N ILE A 101 4.90 7.67 -6.77
CA ILE A 101 4.28 8.95 -6.37
C ILE A 101 4.77 10.08 -7.29
N ALA A 102 6.08 10.17 -7.55
CA ALA A 102 6.65 11.15 -8.45
C ALA A 102 6.11 11.01 -9.88
N PHE A 103 6.02 9.78 -10.39
CA PHE A 103 5.45 9.49 -11.70
C PHE A 103 4.00 10.00 -11.81
N VAL A 104 3.16 9.68 -10.82
CA VAL A 104 1.76 10.14 -10.78
C VAL A 104 1.68 11.67 -10.83
N ARG A 105 2.53 12.37 -10.08
CA ARG A 105 2.56 13.84 -10.08
C ARG A 105 3.07 14.43 -11.39
N ALA A 106 4.15 13.89 -11.92
CA ALA A 106 4.73 14.35 -13.18
C ALA A 106 3.78 14.15 -14.37
N SER A 107 3.02 13.05 -14.37
CA SER A 107 2.05 12.71 -15.41
C SER A 107 0.61 13.10 -15.10
N ALA A 108 0.38 13.89 -14.05
CA ALA A 108 -0.96 14.25 -13.58
C ALA A 108 -1.82 14.87 -14.68
N ARG A 109 -1.27 15.81 -15.45
CA ARG A 109 -1.97 16.46 -16.57
C ARG A 109 -2.33 15.48 -17.68
N GLU A 110 -1.43 14.58 -18.02
CA GLU A 110 -1.62 13.58 -19.09
C GLU A 110 -2.77 12.63 -18.75
N TYR A 111 -2.81 12.16 -17.51
CA TYR A 111 -3.81 11.19 -17.06
C TYR A 111 -5.00 11.81 -16.31
N ARG A 112 -5.17 13.13 -16.36
CA ARG A 112 -6.28 13.83 -15.69
C ARG A 112 -6.34 13.58 -14.18
N LEU A 113 -5.18 13.42 -13.55
CA LEU A 113 -5.05 13.22 -12.11
C LEU A 113 -4.83 14.56 -11.39
N ASP A 114 -5.14 14.59 -10.11
CA ASP A 114 -4.79 15.68 -9.22
C ASP A 114 -3.50 15.33 -8.46
N GLY A 115 -2.39 15.90 -8.89
CA GLY A 115 -1.07 15.67 -8.28
C GLY A 115 -0.95 16.14 -6.82
N GLU A 116 -1.87 16.99 -6.35
CA GLU A 116 -1.92 17.46 -4.96
C GLU A 116 -2.77 16.53 -4.07
N ARG A 117 -3.70 15.77 -4.66
CA ARG A 117 -4.53 14.80 -3.96
C ARG A 117 -4.07 13.37 -4.24
N VAL A 118 -2.87 13.06 -3.72
CA VAL A 118 -2.26 11.73 -3.82
C VAL A 118 -2.31 11.02 -2.48
N GLY A 119 -2.74 9.77 -2.49
CA GLY A 119 -2.74 8.87 -1.33
C GLY A 119 -1.99 7.58 -1.61
N LEU A 120 -1.79 6.77 -0.58
CA LEU A 120 -1.21 5.44 -0.67
C LEU A 120 -2.20 4.40 -0.14
N LEU A 121 -2.24 3.24 -0.82
CA LEU A 121 -2.99 2.07 -0.38
C LEU A 121 -2.05 0.86 -0.41
N GLY A 122 -1.99 0.11 0.67
CA GLY A 122 -1.17 -1.10 0.71
C GLY A 122 -1.85 -2.23 1.46
N ALA A 123 -1.53 -3.47 1.06
CA ALA A 123 -1.98 -4.68 1.72
C ALA A 123 -0.78 -5.49 2.22
N SER A 124 -0.81 -5.97 3.50
CA SER A 124 0.25 -6.82 4.07
C SER A 124 1.64 -6.16 3.97
N ALA A 125 2.62 -6.82 3.34
CA ALA A 125 3.93 -6.26 3.02
C ALA A 125 3.85 -4.93 2.22
N GLY A 126 2.85 -4.78 1.35
CA GLY A 126 2.61 -3.54 0.62
C GLY A 126 2.14 -2.40 1.53
N ALA A 127 1.41 -2.70 2.61
CA ALA A 127 1.03 -1.70 3.62
C ALA A 127 2.25 -1.22 4.42
N ASN A 128 3.22 -2.08 4.68
CA ASN A 128 4.51 -1.69 5.26
C ASN A 128 5.23 -0.68 4.35
N ILE A 129 5.41 -1.01 3.06
CA ILE A 129 6.08 -0.13 2.10
C ILE A 129 5.32 1.20 1.95
N ALA A 130 3.99 1.15 1.83
CA ALA A 130 3.15 2.34 1.73
C ALA A 130 3.27 3.24 2.96
N ALA A 131 3.26 2.65 4.17
CA ALA A 131 3.39 3.39 5.41
C ALA A 131 4.80 4.02 5.57
N LEU A 132 5.86 3.31 5.18
CA LEU A 132 7.22 3.86 5.15
C LEU A 132 7.34 5.01 4.14
N ALA A 133 6.78 4.88 2.94
CA ALA A 133 6.76 5.96 1.95
C ALA A 133 5.94 7.18 2.41
N ALA A 134 4.86 6.96 3.17
CA ALA A 134 4.05 8.05 3.69
C ALA A 134 4.70 8.78 4.87
N LEU A 135 5.25 8.05 5.83
CA LEU A 135 5.70 8.57 7.12
C LEU A 135 7.21 8.75 7.21
N GLY A 136 7.98 7.83 6.60
CA GLY A 136 9.45 7.79 6.68
C GLY A 136 10.19 8.49 5.54
N ARG A 137 9.48 9.07 4.57
CA ARG A 137 10.06 9.63 3.33
C ARG A 137 11.27 10.56 3.52
N GLU A 138 11.34 11.25 4.65
CA GLU A 138 12.44 12.18 4.99
C GLU A 138 13.59 11.50 5.73
N ALA A 139 13.46 10.22 6.11
CA ALA A 139 14.53 9.49 6.77
C ALA A 139 15.73 9.30 5.84
N ALA A 140 16.94 9.45 6.39
CA ALA A 140 18.19 9.40 5.62
C ALA A 140 18.34 8.12 4.76
N ILE A 141 17.80 6.98 5.23
CA ILE A 141 17.84 5.72 4.49
C ILE A 141 17.03 5.73 3.19
N PHE A 142 16.00 6.58 3.11
CA PHE A 142 15.18 6.76 1.90
C PHE A 142 15.63 7.99 1.11
N ALA A 143 16.40 8.90 1.72
CA ALA A 143 16.96 10.06 1.05
C ALA A 143 18.01 9.65 -0.01
N GLY A 144 18.19 10.50 -1.00
CA GLY A 144 19.20 10.36 -2.05
C GLY A 144 18.62 9.99 -3.42
N GLY A 145 18.82 10.89 -4.38
CA GLY A 145 18.72 10.61 -5.81
C GLY A 145 17.31 10.63 -6.41
N GLY A 146 16.40 11.45 -5.91
CA GLY A 146 15.08 11.59 -6.51
C GLY A 146 14.66 13.03 -6.76
N ALA A 147 13.68 13.23 -7.65
CA ALA A 147 13.06 14.53 -7.86
C ALA A 147 12.37 15.02 -6.57
N PRO A 148 12.28 16.33 -6.32
CA PRO A 148 11.61 16.89 -5.12
C PRO A 148 10.19 16.37 -4.92
N GLU A 149 9.49 16.05 -6.01
CA GLU A 149 8.12 15.49 -6.02
C GLU A 149 8.02 14.14 -5.31
N MET A 150 9.11 13.36 -5.23
CA MET A 150 9.15 12.09 -4.49
C MET A 150 8.93 12.30 -2.99
N HIS A 151 9.41 13.43 -2.46
CA HIS A 151 9.39 13.72 -1.02
C HIS A 151 8.19 14.59 -0.60
N ALA A 152 7.38 15.06 -1.55
CA ALA A 152 6.18 15.80 -1.22
C ALA A 152 5.17 14.90 -0.46
N PRO A 153 4.51 15.42 0.60
CA PRO A 153 3.63 14.61 1.44
C PRO A 153 2.41 14.12 0.66
N VAL A 154 1.98 12.90 0.96
CA VAL A 154 0.69 12.38 0.53
C VAL A 154 -0.41 12.84 1.49
N LYS A 155 -1.68 12.77 1.08
CA LYS A 155 -2.83 13.20 1.91
C LYS A 155 -3.33 12.08 2.82
N VAL A 156 -3.31 10.84 2.33
CA VAL A 156 -3.84 9.69 3.05
C VAL A 156 -2.95 8.45 2.93
N LEU A 157 -3.01 7.61 3.97
CA LEU A 157 -2.48 6.26 4.00
C LEU A 157 -3.62 5.29 4.31
N VAL A 158 -3.82 4.31 3.44
CA VAL A 158 -4.73 3.17 3.64
C VAL A 158 -3.89 1.92 3.83
N GLY A 159 -3.91 1.33 5.01
CA GLY A 159 -3.18 0.12 5.34
C GLY A 159 -4.13 -1.03 5.67
N VAL A 160 -4.02 -2.13 4.93
CA VAL A 160 -4.87 -3.31 5.08
C VAL A 160 -4.03 -4.48 5.58
N TYR A 161 -4.38 -5.03 6.75
CA TYR A 161 -3.67 -6.10 7.46
C TYR A 161 -2.13 -5.98 7.35
N GLY A 162 -1.63 -4.77 7.60
CA GLY A 162 -0.24 -4.40 7.32
C GLY A 162 0.75 -4.81 8.40
N VAL A 163 2.02 -4.89 8.00
CA VAL A 163 3.16 -5.05 8.90
C VAL A 163 3.70 -3.67 9.28
N TYR A 164 3.56 -3.28 10.53
CA TYR A 164 3.93 -1.95 11.02
C TYR A 164 5.09 -1.97 12.02
N ASP A 165 5.33 -3.10 12.67
CA ASP A 165 6.52 -3.40 13.47
C ASP A 165 7.21 -4.63 12.91
N VAL A 166 8.31 -4.41 12.20
CA VAL A 166 9.03 -5.47 11.50
C VAL A 166 9.79 -6.37 12.46
N LEU A 167 10.23 -5.86 13.62
CA LEU A 167 10.89 -6.68 14.63
C LEU A 167 9.89 -7.65 15.30
N ALA A 168 8.71 -7.16 15.68
CA ALA A 168 7.67 -8.01 16.23
C ALA A 168 7.19 -9.06 15.21
N MET A 169 7.12 -8.70 13.93
CA MET A 169 6.79 -9.65 12.86
C MET A 169 7.89 -10.69 12.65
N TRP A 170 9.16 -10.29 12.74
CA TRP A 170 10.31 -11.22 12.68
C TRP A 170 10.25 -12.25 13.81
N GLN A 171 9.97 -11.82 15.04
CA GLN A 171 9.81 -12.70 16.21
C GLN A 171 8.71 -13.73 15.98
N ARG A 172 7.54 -13.29 15.46
CA ARG A 172 6.45 -14.19 15.08
C ARG A 172 6.84 -15.21 14.01
N TYR A 173 7.61 -14.80 13.00
CA TYR A 173 8.14 -15.74 12.00
C TYR A 173 9.07 -16.78 12.62
N GLN A 174 9.90 -16.43 13.60
CA GLN A 174 10.78 -17.39 14.30
C GLN A 174 9.98 -18.46 15.05
N GLU A 175 8.83 -18.11 15.59
CA GLU A 175 7.94 -19.05 16.28
C GLU A 175 7.22 -19.98 15.30
N ALA A 176 6.75 -19.46 14.16
CA ALA A 176 5.91 -20.19 13.20
C ALA A 176 6.72 -20.98 12.16
N SER A 177 7.80 -20.42 11.63
CA SER A 177 8.58 -20.99 10.51
C SER A 177 10.02 -20.45 10.48
N PRO A 178 10.90 -20.85 11.41
CA PRO A 178 12.23 -20.25 11.57
C PRO A 178 13.17 -20.41 10.36
N ARG A 179 12.87 -21.32 9.44
CA ARG A 179 13.74 -21.62 8.28
C ARG A 179 13.46 -20.72 7.06
N GLU A 180 12.32 -20.03 7.00
CA GLU A 180 11.91 -19.22 5.85
C GLU A 180 11.48 -17.82 6.29
N ASN A 181 12.43 -17.00 6.71
CA ASN A 181 12.16 -15.64 7.15
C ASN A 181 12.18 -14.65 5.97
N ASN A 182 11.01 -14.30 5.44
CA ASN A 182 10.90 -13.34 4.36
C ASN A 182 11.34 -11.92 4.76
N ILE A 183 11.34 -11.61 6.07
CA ILE A 183 11.83 -10.33 6.58
C ILE A 183 13.34 -10.24 6.42
N GLU A 184 14.07 -11.31 6.72
CA GLU A 184 15.53 -11.34 6.51
C GLU A 184 15.87 -11.26 5.02
N LYS A 185 15.08 -11.88 4.14
CA LYS A 185 15.25 -11.70 2.68
C LYS A 185 15.02 -10.25 2.27
N PHE A 186 14.01 -9.58 2.84
CA PHE A 186 13.68 -8.19 2.55
C PHE A 186 14.75 -7.22 3.07
N ILE A 187 15.17 -7.38 4.32
CA ILE A 187 16.11 -6.48 5.01
C ILE A 187 17.56 -6.83 4.66
N GLY A 188 17.88 -8.11 4.48
CA GLY A 188 19.22 -8.62 4.18
C GLY A 188 20.11 -8.84 5.37
N ALA A 189 19.56 -8.86 6.60
CA ALA A 189 20.27 -9.13 7.85
C ALA A 189 19.28 -9.59 8.93
N ALA A 190 19.74 -10.39 9.89
CA ALA A 190 18.99 -10.69 11.11
C ALA A 190 19.04 -9.51 12.11
N PRO A 191 18.09 -9.38 13.07
CA PRO A 191 18.08 -8.28 14.04
C PRO A 191 19.33 -8.22 14.91
N MET A 192 19.97 -9.37 15.18
CA MET A 192 21.20 -9.46 15.96
C MET A 192 22.41 -8.94 15.21
N GLU A 193 22.37 -8.93 13.87
CA GLU A 193 23.41 -8.38 13.01
C GLU A 193 23.26 -6.87 12.83
N ASN A 194 22.01 -6.39 12.64
CA ASN A 194 21.73 -4.96 12.46
C ASN A 194 20.32 -4.59 12.92
N ARG A 195 20.18 -4.24 14.17
CA ARG A 195 18.89 -3.86 14.77
C ARG A 195 18.33 -2.54 14.22
N GLN A 196 19.19 -1.62 13.77
CA GLN A 196 18.78 -0.34 13.22
C GLN A 196 17.95 -0.51 11.93
N LEU A 197 18.30 -1.49 11.08
CA LEU A 197 17.51 -1.77 9.87
C LEU A 197 16.07 -2.18 10.19
N TYR A 198 15.85 -2.90 11.29
CA TYR A 198 14.50 -3.29 11.72
C TYR A 198 13.70 -2.09 12.24
N PHE A 199 14.38 -1.17 12.95
CA PHE A 199 13.76 0.11 13.32
C PHE A 199 13.41 0.94 12.10
N ASP A 200 14.34 1.08 11.15
CA ASP A 200 14.14 1.87 9.92
C ASP A 200 13.08 1.26 8.99
N ALA A 201 12.92 -0.06 9.00
CA ALA A 201 11.90 -0.78 8.23
C ALA A 201 10.51 -0.84 8.91
N SER A 202 10.38 -0.35 10.14
CA SER A 202 9.14 -0.37 10.92
C SER A 202 8.38 0.97 10.81
N PRO A 203 7.22 1.03 10.15
CA PRO A 203 6.39 2.24 10.07
C PRO A 203 6.06 2.86 11.42
N ILE A 204 5.89 2.07 12.47
CA ILE A 204 5.61 2.55 13.82
C ILE A 204 6.69 3.49 14.35
N SER A 205 7.95 3.35 13.90
CA SER A 205 9.07 4.22 14.26
C SER A 205 8.92 5.65 13.75
N TYR A 206 8.06 5.87 12.77
CA TYR A 206 7.79 7.17 12.14
C TYR A 206 6.44 7.78 12.54
N ALA A 207 5.70 7.16 13.45
CA ALA A 207 4.48 7.71 14.02
C ALA A 207 4.81 8.87 14.98
N SER A 208 5.00 10.06 14.43
CA SER A 208 5.44 11.25 15.16
C SER A 208 4.55 12.47 14.86
N ILE A 209 4.61 13.48 15.73
CA ILE A 209 3.88 14.74 15.55
C ILE A 209 4.28 15.44 14.23
N ALA A 210 5.54 15.31 13.79
CA ALA A 210 6.01 15.90 12.54
C ALA A 210 5.28 15.30 11.31
N ASN A 211 4.82 14.06 11.38
CA ASN A 211 4.19 13.34 10.28
C ASN A 211 2.65 13.31 10.33
N ASN A 212 2.00 13.90 11.34
CA ASN A 212 0.56 13.74 11.61
C ASN A 212 -0.39 14.54 10.69
N LYS A 213 0.13 15.13 9.62
CA LYS A 213 -0.65 15.91 8.64
C LYS A 213 -1.48 15.04 7.68
N ILE A 214 -1.27 13.73 7.66
CA ILE A 214 -1.99 12.80 6.79
C ILE A 214 -3.15 12.10 7.52
N GLY A 215 -4.22 11.77 6.80
CA GLY A 215 -5.26 10.88 7.30
C GLY A 215 -4.82 9.41 7.17
N VAL A 216 -5.15 8.58 8.17
CA VAL A 216 -4.82 7.15 8.13
C VAL A 216 -6.09 6.30 8.25
N PHE A 217 -6.22 5.31 7.38
CA PHE A 217 -7.26 4.28 7.44
C PHE A 217 -6.59 2.91 7.62
N LEU A 218 -6.92 2.20 8.71
CA LEU A 218 -6.38 0.87 8.99
C LEU A 218 -7.49 -0.16 8.95
N ALA A 219 -7.32 -1.24 8.18
CA ALA A 219 -8.24 -2.35 8.13
C ALA A 219 -7.52 -3.67 8.43
N CYS A 220 -8.14 -4.55 9.21
CA CYS A 220 -7.63 -5.90 9.48
C CYS A 220 -8.76 -6.85 9.89
N GLY A 221 -8.50 -8.15 9.81
CA GLY A 221 -9.36 -9.19 10.31
C GLY A 221 -9.14 -9.49 11.79
N THR A 222 -10.12 -10.12 12.43
CA THR A 222 -9.98 -10.60 13.83
C THR A 222 -9.33 -11.99 13.91
N GLU A 223 -9.31 -12.74 12.81
CA GLU A 223 -8.79 -14.11 12.72
C GLU A 223 -7.58 -14.21 11.77
N ASP A 224 -6.85 -13.10 11.62
CA ASP A 224 -5.60 -13.08 10.86
C ASP A 224 -4.51 -13.84 11.64
N ASP A 225 -4.19 -15.03 11.17
CA ASP A 225 -3.20 -15.92 11.77
C ASP A 225 -1.76 -15.63 11.28
N LEU A 226 -1.63 -14.88 10.19
CA LEU A 226 -0.33 -14.51 9.61
C LEU A 226 0.22 -13.23 10.23
N VAL A 227 -0.57 -12.15 10.22
CA VAL A 227 -0.18 -10.84 10.75
C VAL A 227 -0.97 -10.56 12.02
N ASP A 228 -0.32 -10.76 13.18
CA ASP A 228 -0.99 -10.59 14.47
C ASP A 228 -1.48 -9.15 14.66
N ARG A 229 -2.78 -9.01 14.79
CA ARG A 229 -3.43 -7.72 14.93
C ARG A 229 -2.90 -6.89 16.09
N ARG A 230 -2.63 -7.53 17.26
CA ARG A 230 -2.24 -6.83 18.48
C ARG A 230 -0.89 -6.16 18.36
N THR A 231 0.09 -6.89 17.84
CA THR A 231 1.46 -6.41 17.68
C THR A 231 1.65 -5.53 16.45
N GLN A 232 0.72 -5.56 15.51
CA GLN A 232 0.79 -4.79 14.27
C GLN A 232 -0.24 -3.65 14.23
N THR A 233 -1.49 -3.94 13.87
CA THR A 233 -2.50 -2.88 13.66
C THR A 233 -2.83 -2.12 14.95
N ASP A 234 -3.03 -2.81 16.07
CA ASP A 234 -3.43 -2.17 17.33
C ASP A 234 -2.27 -1.35 17.94
N ALA A 235 -1.02 -1.88 17.87
CA ALA A 235 0.17 -1.15 18.31
C ALA A 235 0.41 0.11 17.47
N PHE A 236 0.31 -0.01 16.14
CA PHE A 236 0.47 1.13 15.25
C PHE A 236 -0.64 2.18 15.42
N LEU A 237 -1.90 1.74 15.56
CA LEU A 237 -3.03 2.61 15.87
C LEU A 237 -2.80 3.43 17.14
N LEU A 238 -2.28 2.78 18.20
CA LEU A 238 -1.96 3.46 19.44
C LEU A 238 -0.88 4.54 19.24
N ALA A 239 0.22 4.20 18.56
CA ALA A 239 1.30 5.14 18.28
C ALA A 239 0.82 6.34 17.44
N LEU A 240 0.01 6.08 16.40
CA LEU A 240 -0.58 7.14 15.57
C LEU A 240 -1.48 8.07 16.38
N LYS A 241 -2.35 7.53 17.25
CA LYS A 241 -3.22 8.33 18.12
C LYS A 241 -2.43 9.18 19.12
N GLN A 242 -1.39 8.61 19.72
CA GLN A 242 -0.49 9.33 20.63
C GLN A 242 0.25 10.49 19.93
N ALA A 243 0.57 10.32 18.66
CA ALA A 243 1.18 11.37 17.82
C ALA A 243 0.14 12.35 17.20
N GLY A 244 -1.14 12.21 17.51
CA GLY A 244 -2.20 13.14 17.07
C GLY A 244 -2.68 12.95 15.65
N PHE A 245 -2.50 11.78 15.04
CA PHE A 245 -3.03 11.49 13.70
C PHE A 245 -4.54 11.38 13.70
N PHE A 246 -5.15 11.80 12.58
CA PHE A 246 -6.52 11.41 12.27
C PHE A 246 -6.54 9.96 11.76
N VAL A 247 -7.15 9.04 12.51
CA VAL A 247 -7.20 7.62 12.17
C VAL A 247 -8.64 7.11 12.14
N ARG A 248 -8.99 6.37 11.10
CA ARG A 248 -10.19 5.52 11.02
C ARG A 248 -9.78 4.06 10.97
N THR A 249 -10.56 3.19 11.57
CA THR A 249 -10.32 1.75 11.57
C THR A 249 -11.51 0.99 11.00
N CYS A 250 -11.25 -0.13 10.33
CA CYS A 250 -12.22 -1.11 9.87
C CYS A 250 -11.78 -2.50 10.31
N ILE A 251 -12.30 -2.96 11.45
CA ILE A 251 -12.01 -4.28 11.98
C ILE A 251 -13.09 -5.24 11.51
N LEU A 252 -12.70 -6.30 10.80
CA LEU A 252 -13.58 -7.26 10.15
C LEU A 252 -13.64 -8.54 10.99
N ALA A 253 -14.79 -8.78 11.62
CA ALA A 253 -15.00 -9.97 12.43
C ALA A 253 -14.95 -11.24 11.56
N GLY A 254 -14.19 -12.25 12.00
CA GLY A 254 -14.03 -13.53 11.30
C GLY A 254 -13.12 -13.49 10.07
N ALA A 255 -12.61 -12.32 9.67
CA ALA A 255 -11.68 -12.26 8.54
C ALA A 255 -10.29 -12.76 8.95
N GLY A 256 -9.70 -13.63 8.10
CA GLY A 256 -8.30 -14.04 8.16
C GLY A 256 -7.37 -13.05 7.45
N HIS A 257 -6.37 -13.58 6.72
CA HIS A 257 -5.50 -12.80 5.83
C HIS A 257 -6.02 -12.89 4.37
N TYR A 258 -5.48 -12.12 3.42
CA TYR A 258 -5.69 -12.17 1.96
C TYR A 258 -7.06 -11.73 1.41
N TRP A 259 -8.06 -11.40 2.22
CA TRP A 259 -9.40 -11.03 1.75
C TRP A 259 -9.46 -9.80 0.82
N MET A 260 -8.42 -8.98 0.77
CA MET A 260 -8.34 -7.82 -0.12
C MET A 260 -8.44 -8.17 -1.61
N ASN A 261 -8.12 -9.43 -1.96
CA ASN A 261 -8.18 -9.93 -3.34
C ASN A 261 -9.56 -10.47 -3.74
N ASP A 262 -10.49 -10.59 -2.79
CA ASP A 262 -11.83 -11.11 -3.07
C ASP A 262 -12.66 -10.07 -3.85
N PRO A 263 -13.68 -10.51 -4.61
CA PRO A 263 -14.60 -9.61 -5.29
C PRO A 263 -15.31 -8.68 -4.32
N ILE A 264 -15.41 -7.38 -4.68
CA ILE A 264 -16.04 -6.36 -3.84
C ILE A 264 -17.57 -6.48 -3.88
N ASP A 265 -18.11 -6.86 -5.03
CA ASP A 265 -19.55 -6.85 -5.30
C ASP A 265 -20.29 -8.08 -4.74
N GLU A 266 -19.60 -9.01 -4.11
CA GLU A 266 -20.22 -10.14 -3.42
C GLU A 266 -20.82 -9.68 -2.09
N PRO A 267 -22.11 -9.98 -1.81
CA PRO A 267 -22.85 -9.43 -0.66
C PRO A 267 -22.23 -9.69 0.73
N THR A 268 -21.43 -10.76 0.85
CA THR A 268 -20.79 -11.19 2.12
C THR A 268 -19.28 -11.00 2.12
N SER A 269 -18.72 -10.38 1.08
CA SER A 269 -17.27 -10.23 0.98
C SER A 269 -16.74 -9.20 1.97
N TYR A 270 -15.59 -9.47 2.54
CA TYR A 270 -14.90 -8.52 3.43
C TYR A 270 -14.51 -7.22 2.70
N PRO A 271 -14.03 -7.24 1.42
CA PRO A 271 -13.83 -6.03 0.65
C PRO A 271 -15.11 -5.21 0.48
N GLY A 272 -16.24 -5.86 0.17
CA GLY A 272 -17.54 -5.21 0.06
C GLY A 272 -17.98 -4.52 1.35
N PHE A 273 -17.66 -5.10 2.51
CA PHE A 273 -17.90 -4.47 3.81
C PHE A 273 -16.97 -3.27 4.07
N MET A 274 -15.71 -3.34 3.64
CA MET A 274 -14.73 -2.27 3.80
C MET A 274 -14.99 -1.09 2.84
N ALA A 275 -15.37 -1.36 1.60
CA ALA A 275 -15.42 -0.39 0.50
C ALA A 275 -16.22 0.90 0.83
N PRO A 276 -17.46 0.87 1.36
CA PRO A 276 -18.19 2.09 1.68
C PRO A 276 -17.56 2.90 2.81
N ARG A 277 -16.84 2.24 3.72
CA ARG A 277 -16.10 2.91 4.82
C ARG A 277 -14.86 3.61 4.29
N LEU A 278 -14.14 2.95 3.40
CA LEU A 278 -12.99 3.52 2.71
C LEU A 278 -13.42 4.72 1.85
N LEU A 279 -14.46 4.62 1.05
CA LEU A 279 -14.96 5.73 0.21
C LEU A 279 -15.35 6.94 1.06
N ARG A 280 -16.02 6.74 2.20
CA ARG A 280 -16.33 7.84 3.14
C ARG A 280 -15.07 8.50 3.70
N PHE A 281 -14.06 7.71 4.05
CA PHE A 281 -12.78 8.24 4.52
C PHE A 281 -12.06 9.03 3.42
N LEU A 282 -12.01 8.50 2.20
CA LEU A 282 -11.40 9.20 1.07
C LEU A 282 -12.12 10.52 0.75
N ALA A 283 -13.44 10.54 0.76
CA ALA A 283 -14.22 11.76 0.55
C ALA A 283 -13.99 12.84 1.62
N GLU A 284 -13.57 12.43 2.84
CA GLU A 284 -13.24 13.36 3.94
C GLU A 284 -11.79 13.88 3.84
N LYS A 285 -10.84 13.10 3.29
CA LYS A 285 -9.41 13.35 3.45
C LYS A 285 -8.61 13.46 2.15
N LEU A 286 -9.14 12.97 1.05
CA LEU A 286 -8.50 12.98 -0.26
C LEU A 286 -9.32 13.77 -1.29
#